data_3fd67e330b802da9b8e4594d4c72ca24
#
_entry.id   3fd67e330b802da9b8e4594d4c72ca24
#
_cell.length_a   1.000
_cell.length_b   1.000
_cell.length_c   1.000
_cell.angle_alpha   90.00
_cell.angle_beta   90.00
_cell.angle_gamma   90.00
#
_symmetry.space_group_name_H-M   'P 1'
#
loop_
_entity.id
_entity.type
_entity.pdbx_description
1 polymer ?
#
loop_
_entity_poly.entity_id
_entity_poly.type
_entity_poly.pdbx_seq_one_letter_code
_entity_poly.pdbx_strand_id
1 'polypeptide(L)'
;MSYYDIDAILTDAQKVPCTFEITVPGLGYIDGNAGQDMKEGTKVELPLWLAEMLAVSQNQTGTPVLTLDMPTALSPRVLNALKADPKTVDLRALAQHFYALAARMLELFDEPTLDATLDATFKARAAVIADQAHNPRGALGEGAEFLRGLDEMERQLFRGSHEGAKEVKGWLAGLGKR
;
A
#
# COMPACT_ATOMS: atom_id res chain seq x y z
N MET A 1 9.05 -8.53 11.03
CA MET A 1 9.69 -7.87 9.87
C MET A 1 11.19 -7.74 10.13
N SER A 2 12.04 -7.94 9.13
CA SER A 2 13.48 -7.68 9.26
C SER A 2 13.74 -6.17 9.24
N TYR A 3 14.73 -5.67 10.00
CA TYR A 3 15.13 -4.25 9.98
C TYR A 3 15.54 -3.77 8.56
N TYR A 4 16.01 -4.68 7.72
CA TYR A 4 16.43 -4.42 6.35
C TYR A 4 15.41 -4.87 5.29
N ASP A 5 14.12 -4.98 5.67
CA ASP A 5 13.04 -5.28 4.74
C ASP A 5 12.80 -4.07 3.83
N ILE A 6 13.15 -4.22 2.56
CA ILE A 6 13.06 -3.14 1.56
C ILE A 6 11.62 -2.70 1.35
N ASP A 7 10.67 -3.64 1.33
CA ASP A 7 9.27 -3.32 1.12
C ASP A 7 8.68 -2.52 2.29
N ALA A 8 9.08 -2.85 3.52
CA ALA A 8 8.71 -2.08 4.72
C ALA A 8 9.30 -0.66 4.67
N ILE A 9 10.59 -0.51 4.33
CA ILE A 9 11.26 0.79 4.20
C ILE A 9 10.57 1.65 3.13
N LEU A 10 10.24 1.07 1.98
CA LEU A 10 9.57 1.79 0.89
C LEU A 10 8.12 2.15 1.25
N THR A 11 7.43 1.31 2.03
CA THR A 11 6.10 1.60 2.56
C THR A 11 6.13 2.77 3.52
N ASP A 12 7.05 2.79 4.47
CA ASP A 12 7.21 3.88 5.44
C ASP A 12 7.68 5.20 4.77
N ALA A 13 8.34 5.12 3.62
CA ALA A 13 8.71 6.28 2.81
C ALA A 13 7.54 6.85 1.96
N GLN A 14 6.40 6.15 1.87
CA GLN A 14 5.23 6.66 1.14
C GLN A 14 4.67 7.91 1.80
N LYS A 15 4.30 8.88 0.96
CA LYS A 15 3.71 10.13 1.42
C LYS A 15 2.26 9.92 1.82
N VAL A 16 1.90 10.43 2.99
CA VAL A 16 0.53 10.45 3.52
C VAL A 16 0.11 11.90 3.79
N PRO A 17 -1.16 12.23 3.56
CA PRO A 17 -1.68 13.55 3.85
C PRO A 17 -1.75 13.77 5.35
N CYS A 18 -1.31 14.95 5.78
CA CYS A 18 -1.28 15.35 7.18
C CYS A 18 -1.76 16.79 7.32
N THR A 19 -2.40 17.10 8.44
CA THR A 19 -2.84 18.45 8.79
C THR A 19 -2.10 18.90 10.05
N PHE A 20 -1.42 20.05 10.01
CA PHE A 20 -0.78 20.63 11.19
C PHE A 20 -1.81 21.21 12.15
N GLU A 21 -1.77 20.81 13.41
CA GLU A 21 -2.70 21.27 14.47
C GLU A 21 -2.15 22.48 15.25
N ILE A 22 -0.89 22.81 15.05
CA ILE A 22 -0.22 23.94 15.70
C ILE A 22 0.65 24.72 14.71
N THR A 23 0.88 26.00 14.99
CA THR A 23 1.85 26.79 14.23
C THR A 23 3.26 26.44 14.68
N VAL A 24 4.11 26.01 13.72
CA VAL A 24 5.52 25.65 13.97
C VAL A 24 6.44 26.68 13.33
N PRO A 25 7.22 27.41 14.14
CA PRO A 25 8.12 28.45 13.64
C PRO A 25 9.19 27.88 12.69
N GLY A 26 9.43 28.59 11.58
CA GLY A 26 10.50 28.27 10.65
C GLY A 26 10.32 27.00 9.80
N LEU A 27 9.18 26.31 9.89
CA LEU A 27 8.93 25.03 9.19
C LEU A 27 8.23 25.21 7.83
N GLY A 28 7.98 26.44 7.40
CA GLY A 28 7.23 26.74 6.17
C GLY A 28 7.88 26.22 4.88
N TYR A 29 9.16 25.84 4.91
CA TYR A 29 9.85 25.26 3.76
C TYR A 29 9.23 23.91 3.30
N ILE A 30 8.55 23.20 4.17
CA ILE A 30 7.86 21.92 3.84
C ILE A 30 6.67 22.18 2.91
N ASP A 31 5.99 23.34 3.09
CA ASP A 31 4.88 23.80 2.23
C ASP A 31 5.38 24.69 1.07
N GLY A 32 6.69 24.74 0.83
CA GLY A 32 7.29 25.57 -0.21
C GLY A 32 7.48 27.05 0.17
N ASN A 33 7.14 27.47 1.39
CA ASN A 33 7.23 28.83 1.89
C ASN A 33 8.50 29.02 2.76
N ALA A 34 9.67 29.03 2.12
CA ALA A 34 10.95 29.16 2.82
C ALA A 34 11.03 30.46 3.66
N GLY A 35 11.42 30.28 4.93
CA GLY A 35 11.57 31.41 5.87
C GLY A 35 10.29 31.88 6.55
N GLN A 36 9.17 31.20 6.30
CA GLN A 36 7.91 31.43 7.01
C GLN A 36 7.63 30.29 8.02
N ASP A 37 6.65 30.53 8.89
CA ASP A 37 6.17 29.55 9.85
C ASP A 37 5.15 28.63 9.18
N MET A 38 5.14 27.35 9.56
CA MET A 38 4.05 26.44 9.22
C MET A 38 2.84 26.82 10.05
N LYS A 39 1.75 27.19 9.40
CA LYS A 39 0.52 27.62 10.07
C LYS A 39 -0.35 26.44 10.47
N GLU A 40 -1.05 26.57 11.58
CA GLU A 40 -2.16 25.67 11.96
C GLU A 40 -3.16 25.53 10.81
N GLY A 41 -3.66 24.29 10.59
CA GLY A 41 -4.57 23.94 9.49
C GLY A 41 -3.90 23.72 8.14
N THR A 42 -2.57 23.89 8.02
CA THR A 42 -1.87 23.64 6.75
C THR A 42 -1.80 22.15 6.47
N LYS A 43 -2.21 21.78 5.25
CA LYS A 43 -2.16 20.38 4.77
C LYS A 43 -0.89 20.15 3.98
N VAL A 44 -0.16 19.11 4.33
CA VAL A 44 1.10 18.72 3.69
C VAL A 44 1.15 17.20 3.49
N GLU A 45 1.97 16.75 2.55
CA GLU A 45 2.25 15.33 2.37
C GLU A 45 3.62 15.01 2.97
N LEU A 46 3.64 14.16 4.00
CA LEU A 46 4.86 13.72 4.68
C LEU A 46 5.07 12.22 4.50
N PRO A 47 6.33 11.73 4.51
CA PRO A 47 6.60 10.30 4.61
C PRO A 47 5.92 9.72 5.86
N LEU A 48 5.35 8.52 5.75
CA LEU A 48 4.57 7.89 6.82
C LEU A 48 5.34 7.81 8.15
N TRP A 49 6.61 7.40 8.13
CA TRP A 49 7.44 7.33 9.32
C TRP A 49 7.58 8.67 10.06
N LEU A 50 7.68 9.79 9.30
CA LEU A 50 7.78 11.13 9.88
C LEU A 50 6.43 11.62 10.39
N ALA A 51 5.37 11.36 9.64
CA ALA A 51 4.00 11.72 10.01
C ALA A 51 3.59 11.03 11.32
N GLU A 52 3.87 9.74 11.46
CA GLU A 52 3.63 8.97 12.69
C GLU A 52 4.39 9.54 13.89
N MET A 53 5.70 9.83 13.73
CA MET A 53 6.49 10.44 14.80
C MET A 53 5.94 11.78 15.26
N LEU A 54 5.52 12.63 14.32
CA LEU A 54 4.99 13.96 14.64
C LEU A 54 3.59 13.92 15.22
N ALA A 55 2.76 12.93 14.81
CA ALA A 55 1.42 12.73 15.35
C ALA A 55 1.44 12.30 16.84
N VAL A 56 2.44 11.50 17.23
CA VAL A 56 2.63 11.11 18.64
C VAL A 56 3.24 12.24 19.46
N SER A 57 3.99 13.16 18.80
CA SER A 57 4.62 14.31 19.47
C SER A 57 3.56 15.34 19.90
N GLN A 58 3.60 15.73 21.16
CA GLN A 58 2.70 16.71 21.74
C GLN A 58 3.47 17.96 22.18
N ASN A 59 2.81 19.11 22.09
CA ASN A 59 3.34 20.33 22.67
C ASN A 59 3.16 20.33 24.22
N GLN A 60 3.61 21.39 24.87
CA GLN A 60 3.46 21.56 26.34
C GLN A 60 2.00 21.58 26.81
N THR A 61 1.05 21.86 25.93
CA THR A 61 -0.40 21.88 26.22
C THR A 61 -1.09 20.56 25.93
N GLY A 62 -0.35 19.53 25.49
CA GLY A 62 -0.91 18.20 25.16
C GLY A 62 -1.57 18.12 23.79
N THR A 63 -1.44 19.17 22.95
CA THR A 63 -1.95 19.15 21.58
C THR A 63 -0.94 18.44 20.65
N PRO A 64 -1.37 17.49 19.79
CA PRO A 64 -0.47 16.87 18.82
C PRO A 64 0.04 17.91 17.82
N VAL A 65 1.24 17.68 17.29
CA VAL A 65 1.85 18.60 16.30
C VAL A 65 1.08 18.54 14.99
N LEU A 66 0.67 17.35 14.60
CA LEU A 66 -0.14 17.12 13.39
C LEU A 66 -1.09 15.94 13.58
N THR A 67 -2.10 15.89 12.71
CA THR A 67 -3.03 14.77 12.56
C THR A 67 -2.80 14.12 11.20
N LEU A 68 -2.78 12.78 11.14
CA LEU A 68 -2.75 12.04 9.88
C LEU A 68 -4.16 12.00 9.30
N ASP A 69 -4.25 12.25 8.00
CA ASP A 69 -5.48 12.03 7.22
C ASP A 69 -5.38 10.69 6.48
N MET A 70 -6.52 10.06 6.19
CA MET A 70 -6.55 8.82 5.43
C MET A 70 -6.02 9.06 4.00
N PRO A 71 -5.05 8.26 3.52
CA PRO A 71 -4.51 8.39 2.16
C PRO A 71 -5.59 8.24 1.09
N THR A 72 -5.45 8.96 -0.03
CA THR A 72 -6.39 8.89 -1.16
C THR A 72 -6.53 7.50 -1.74
N ALA A 73 -5.46 6.69 -1.66
CA ALA A 73 -5.44 5.27 -2.04
C ALA A 73 -6.45 4.42 -1.25
N LEU A 74 -6.78 4.81 -0.02
CA LEU A 74 -7.74 4.13 0.87
C LEU A 74 -9.03 4.96 1.07
N SER A 75 -9.31 5.90 0.17
CA SER A 75 -10.52 6.71 0.22
C SER A 75 -11.79 5.86 0.11
N PRO A 76 -12.95 6.34 0.62
CA PRO A 76 -14.23 5.63 0.49
C PRO A 76 -14.60 5.29 -0.95
N ARG A 77 -14.19 6.12 -1.91
CA ARG A 77 -14.37 5.87 -3.34
C ARG A 77 -13.64 4.60 -3.79
N VAL A 78 -12.38 4.45 -3.39
CA VAL A 78 -11.56 3.28 -3.72
C VAL A 78 -12.12 2.04 -3.04
N LEU A 79 -12.47 2.12 -1.75
CA LEU A 79 -13.07 1.01 -1.01
C LEU A 79 -14.38 0.54 -1.63
N ASN A 80 -15.22 1.44 -2.11
CA ASN A 80 -16.44 1.09 -2.81
C ASN A 80 -16.17 0.43 -4.17
N ALA A 81 -15.14 0.87 -4.91
CA ALA A 81 -14.72 0.23 -6.14
C ALA A 81 -14.19 -1.20 -5.88
N LEU A 82 -13.40 -1.40 -4.83
CA LEU A 82 -12.90 -2.73 -4.41
C LEU A 82 -14.03 -3.67 -3.98
N LYS A 83 -15.06 -3.15 -3.30
CA LYS A 83 -16.25 -3.91 -2.94
C LYS A 83 -17.09 -4.31 -4.15
N ALA A 84 -17.15 -3.46 -5.18
CA ALA A 84 -17.92 -3.73 -6.40
C ALA A 84 -17.23 -4.78 -7.28
N ASP A 85 -15.96 -4.57 -7.64
CA ASP A 85 -15.14 -5.52 -8.38
C ASP A 85 -13.65 -5.32 -8.09
N PRO A 86 -13.08 -6.13 -7.20
CA PRO A 86 -11.68 -6.02 -6.81
C PRO A 86 -10.69 -6.34 -7.95
N LYS A 87 -11.13 -7.02 -9.02
CA LYS A 87 -10.25 -7.48 -10.09
C LYS A 87 -9.94 -6.39 -11.12
N THR A 88 -10.83 -5.41 -11.26
CA THR A 88 -10.68 -4.31 -12.23
C THR A 88 -9.90 -3.11 -11.67
N VAL A 89 -9.69 -3.05 -10.35
CA VAL A 89 -8.99 -1.94 -9.72
C VAL A 89 -7.47 -2.11 -9.87
N ASP A 90 -6.82 -1.08 -10.41
CA ASP A 90 -5.36 -1.00 -10.50
C ASP A 90 -4.79 -0.54 -9.15
N LEU A 91 -4.38 -1.51 -8.31
CA LEU A 91 -3.81 -1.23 -6.99
C LEU A 91 -2.46 -0.53 -7.08
N ARG A 92 -1.65 -0.86 -8.11
CA ARG A 92 -0.34 -0.27 -8.29
C ARG A 92 -0.40 1.21 -8.61
N ALA A 93 -1.40 1.65 -9.38
CA ALA A 93 -1.63 3.06 -9.65
C ALA A 93 -2.07 3.84 -8.41
N LEU A 94 -2.74 3.18 -7.46
CA LEU A 94 -3.13 3.78 -6.18
C LEU A 94 -1.94 3.91 -5.21
N ALA A 95 -1.22 2.81 -5.02
CA ALA A 95 0.01 2.76 -4.22
C ALA A 95 0.83 1.53 -4.62
N GLN A 96 2.16 1.68 -4.76
CA GLN A 96 3.02 0.56 -5.15
C GLN A 96 3.01 -0.58 -4.12
N HIS A 97 2.92 -0.25 -2.83
CA HIS A 97 2.81 -1.15 -1.69
C HIS A 97 1.43 -0.98 -1.02
N PHE A 98 0.35 -1.22 -1.80
CA PHE A 98 -1.02 -0.91 -1.37
C PHE A 98 -1.42 -1.65 -0.08
N TYR A 99 -1.22 -2.97 -0.02
CA TYR A 99 -1.58 -3.76 1.17
C TYR A 99 -0.70 -3.44 2.37
N ALA A 100 0.60 -3.20 2.16
CA ALA A 100 1.49 -2.83 3.25
C ALA A 100 1.14 -1.45 3.82
N LEU A 101 0.83 -0.47 2.96
CA LEU A 101 0.31 0.84 3.39
C LEU A 101 -1.00 0.69 4.15
N ALA A 102 -1.93 -0.11 3.64
CA ALA A 102 -3.22 -0.33 4.28
C ALA A 102 -3.09 -1.00 5.65
N ALA A 103 -2.16 -1.96 5.80
CA ALA A 103 -1.85 -2.59 7.09
C ALA A 103 -1.31 -1.56 8.11
N ARG A 104 -0.41 -0.66 7.67
CA ARG A 104 0.08 0.42 8.53
C ARG A 104 -1.04 1.39 8.93
N MET A 105 -1.97 1.69 8.02
CA MET A 105 -3.13 2.53 8.35
C MET A 105 -4.07 1.84 9.35
N LEU A 106 -4.28 0.52 9.27
CA LEU A 106 -5.07 -0.23 10.24
C LEU A 106 -4.43 -0.27 11.64
N GLU A 107 -3.11 -0.14 11.75
CA GLU A 107 -2.42 0.01 13.05
C GLU A 107 -2.66 1.39 13.67
N LEU A 108 -2.88 2.42 12.85
CA LEU A 108 -3.03 3.82 13.28
C LEU A 108 -4.49 4.25 13.41
N PHE A 109 -5.40 3.65 12.65
CA PHE A 109 -6.83 4.00 12.60
C PHE A 109 -7.69 2.77 12.92
N ASP A 110 -8.71 2.97 13.74
CA ASP A 110 -9.73 1.94 14.02
C ASP A 110 -10.81 1.94 12.92
N GLU A 111 -10.55 1.23 11.82
CA GLU A 111 -11.42 1.16 10.65
C GLU A 111 -11.80 -0.30 10.31
N PRO A 112 -12.79 -0.88 11.01
CA PRO A 112 -13.13 -2.30 10.84
C PRO A 112 -13.67 -2.64 9.45
N THR A 113 -14.24 -1.66 8.74
CA THR A 113 -14.72 -1.85 7.36
C THR A 113 -13.58 -1.96 6.34
N LEU A 114 -12.44 -1.35 6.64
CA LEU A 114 -11.24 -1.41 5.82
C LEU A 114 -10.65 -2.83 5.84
N ASP A 115 -10.45 -3.40 7.03
CA ASP A 115 -9.92 -4.76 7.21
C ASP A 115 -10.73 -5.79 6.42
N ALA A 116 -12.05 -5.84 6.63
CA ALA A 116 -12.92 -6.78 5.92
C ALA A 116 -12.89 -6.61 4.40
N THR A 117 -12.76 -5.37 3.92
CA THR A 117 -12.70 -5.07 2.47
C THR A 117 -11.39 -5.53 1.87
N LEU A 118 -10.27 -5.30 2.56
CA LEU A 118 -8.94 -5.72 2.13
C LEU A 118 -8.80 -7.23 2.08
N ASP A 119 -9.29 -7.94 3.11
CA ASP A 119 -9.28 -9.41 3.15
C ASP A 119 -10.08 -10.01 1.99
N ALA A 120 -11.31 -9.53 1.76
CA ALA A 120 -12.13 -9.97 0.64
C ALA A 120 -11.47 -9.67 -0.72
N THR A 121 -10.89 -8.48 -0.87
CA THR A 121 -10.16 -8.06 -2.07
C THR A 121 -8.97 -8.98 -2.34
N PHE A 122 -8.12 -9.19 -1.34
CA PHE A 122 -6.94 -10.04 -1.48
C PHE A 122 -7.33 -11.48 -1.86
N LYS A 123 -8.31 -12.09 -1.20
CA LYS A 123 -8.79 -13.43 -1.51
C LYS A 123 -9.30 -13.55 -2.95
N ALA A 124 -10.10 -12.59 -3.41
CA ALA A 124 -10.65 -12.60 -4.77
C ALA A 124 -9.55 -12.46 -5.83
N ARG A 125 -8.55 -11.60 -5.60
CA ARG A 125 -7.43 -11.36 -6.52
C ARG A 125 -6.40 -12.49 -6.47
N ALA A 126 -6.11 -13.06 -5.29
CA ALA A 126 -5.19 -14.19 -5.13
C ALA A 126 -5.63 -15.42 -5.94
N ALA A 127 -6.92 -15.68 -6.03
CA ALA A 127 -7.44 -16.77 -6.86
C ALA A 127 -7.11 -16.56 -8.36
N VAL A 128 -7.24 -15.32 -8.87
CA VAL A 128 -6.90 -14.98 -10.25
C VAL A 128 -5.38 -15.02 -10.47
N ILE A 129 -4.61 -14.54 -9.51
CA ILE A 129 -3.14 -14.58 -9.55
C ILE A 129 -2.65 -16.02 -9.67
N ALA A 130 -3.20 -16.93 -8.84
CA ALA A 130 -2.85 -18.35 -8.87
C ALA A 130 -3.18 -18.99 -10.22
N ASP A 131 -4.38 -18.73 -10.77
CA ASP A 131 -4.76 -19.25 -12.09
C ASP A 131 -3.81 -18.77 -13.20
N GLN A 132 -3.53 -17.47 -13.25
CA GLN A 132 -2.64 -16.90 -14.27
C GLN A 132 -1.17 -17.32 -14.10
N ALA A 133 -0.71 -17.55 -12.88
CA ALA A 133 0.65 -18.04 -12.63
C ALA A 133 0.85 -19.46 -13.18
N HIS A 134 -0.20 -20.29 -13.18
CA HIS A 134 -0.16 -21.65 -13.70
C HIS A 134 -0.48 -21.73 -15.21
N ASN A 135 -1.19 -20.74 -15.76
CA ASN A 135 -1.60 -20.68 -17.16
C ASN A 135 -1.04 -19.46 -17.89
N PRO A 136 0.23 -19.50 -18.36
CA PRO A 136 0.88 -18.33 -19.01
C PRO A 136 0.18 -17.83 -20.27
N ARG A 137 -0.65 -18.68 -20.93
CA ARG A 137 -1.40 -18.25 -22.12
C ARG A 137 -2.59 -17.37 -21.77
N GLY A 138 -3.19 -17.53 -20.58
CA GLY A 138 -4.25 -16.65 -20.07
C GLY A 138 -3.74 -15.27 -19.67
N ALA A 139 -2.44 -15.12 -19.43
CA ALA A 139 -1.79 -13.84 -19.10
C ALA A 139 -1.64 -12.89 -20.31
N LEU A 140 -1.98 -13.32 -21.53
CA LEU A 140 -2.02 -12.49 -22.73
C LEU A 140 -3.43 -11.91 -22.90
N GLY A 141 -3.54 -10.63 -23.24
CA GLY A 141 -4.81 -9.93 -23.39
C GLY A 141 -5.33 -9.32 -22.07
N GLU A 142 -6.57 -9.62 -21.69
CA GLU A 142 -7.21 -9.09 -20.46
C GLU A 142 -6.42 -9.42 -19.18
N GLY A 143 -5.78 -10.59 -19.13
CA GLY A 143 -4.89 -10.97 -18.04
C GLY A 143 -3.66 -10.08 -17.89
N ALA A 144 -3.14 -9.51 -18.98
CA ALA A 144 -1.99 -8.61 -18.94
C ALA A 144 -2.31 -7.28 -18.23
N GLU A 145 -3.52 -6.75 -18.37
CA GLU A 145 -3.98 -5.54 -17.70
C GLU A 145 -4.09 -5.77 -16.18
N PHE A 146 -4.71 -6.87 -15.79
CA PHE A 146 -4.78 -7.26 -14.38
C PHE A 146 -3.39 -7.41 -13.75
N LEU A 147 -2.46 -8.12 -14.43
CA LEU A 147 -1.08 -8.30 -13.93
C LEU A 147 -0.30 -6.99 -13.82
N ARG A 148 -0.61 -6.00 -14.66
CA ARG A 148 0.01 -4.67 -14.56
C ARG A 148 -0.44 -3.94 -13.30
N GLY A 149 -1.71 -4.08 -12.93
CA GLY A 149 -2.33 -3.46 -11.76
C GLY A 149 -2.06 -4.15 -10.41
N LEU A 150 -1.21 -5.20 -10.36
CA LEU A 150 -0.83 -5.85 -9.12
C LEU A 150 0.09 -4.94 -8.28
N ASP A 151 -0.17 -4.88 -6.97
CA ASP A 151 0.77 -4.29 -6.03
C ASP A 151 2.03 -5.16 -5.86
N GLU A 152 3.02 -4.73 -5.08
CA GLU A 152 4.28 -5.46 -4.98
C GLU A 152 4.13 -6.80 -4.25
N MET A 153 3.27 -6.90 -3.23
CA MET A 153 2.99 -8.17 -2.53
C MET A 153 2.33 -9.18 -3.47
N GLU A 154 1.35 -8.76 -4.25
CA GLU A 154 0.69 -9.60 -5.25
C GLU A 154 1.65 -10.05 -6.36
N ARG A 155 2.58 -9.18 -6.76
CA ARG A 155 3.64 -9.53 -7.74
C ARG A 155 4.58 -10.58 -7.21
N GLN A 156 4.97 -10.50 -5.95
CA GLN A 156 5.80 -11.51 -5.32
C GLN A 156 5.06 -12.85 -5.24
N LEU A 157 3.77 -12.82 -4.89
CA LEU A 157 2.90 -14.00 -4.90
C LEU A 157 2.81 -14.64 -6.30
N PHE A 158 2.61 -13.83 -7.34
CA PHE A 158 2.59 -14.31 -8.73
C PHE A 158 3.92 -14.95 -9.13
N ARG A 159 5.06 -14.29 -8.87
CA ARG A 159 6.39 -14.82 -9.19
C ARG A 159 6.65 -16.15 -8.48
N GLY A 160 6.40 -16.22 -7.17
CA GLY A 160 6.61 -17.43 -6.39
C GLY A 160 5.72 -18.60 -6.88
N SER A 161 4.46 -18.32 -7.20
CA SER A 161 3.54 -19.33 -7.76
C SER A 161 3.99 -19.82 -9.14
N HIS A 162 4.45 -18.90 -10.01
CA HIS A 162 4.91 -19.24 -11.36
C HIS A 162 6.20 -20.05 -11.33
N GLU A 163 7.17 -19.64 -10.51
CA GLU A 163 8.46 -20.37 -10.35
C GLU A 163 8.23 -21.76 -9.76
N GLY A 164 7.41 -21.88 -8.70
CA GLY A 164 7.06 -23.15 -8.11
C GLY A 164 6.39 -24.10 -9.11
N ALA A 165 5.45 -23.60 -9.91
CA ALA A 165 4.81 -24.40 -10.96
C ALA A 165 5.81 -24.88 -12.03
N LYS A 166 6.77 -24.05 -12.39
CA LYS A 166 7.84 -24.40 -13.35
C LYS A 166 8.78 -25.46 -12.78
N GLU A 167 9.17 -25.35 -11.52
CA GLU A 167 10.02 -26.33 -10.83
C GLU A 167 9.35 -27.69 -10.73
N VAL A 168 8.08 -27.75 -10.35
CA VAL A 168 7.29 -29.01 -10.29
C VAL A 168 7.21 -29.65 -11.67
N LYS A 169 6.92 -28.89 -12.72
CA LYS A 169 6.90 -29.40 -14.11
C LYS A 169 8.27 -29.96 -14.53
N GLY A 170 9.36 -29.28 -14.19
CA GLY A 170 10.73 -29.71 -14.46
C GLY A 170 11.08 -31.02 -13.74
N TRP A 171 10.69 -31.15 -12.48
CA TRP A 171 10.89 -32.35 -11.69
C TRP A 171 10.12 -33.56 -12.26
N LEU A 172 8.84 -33.38 -12.60
CA LEU A 172 8.04 -34.44 -13.23
C LEU A 172 8.60 -34.88 -14.58
N ALA A 173 9.08 -33.97 -15.42
CA ALA A 173 9.72 -34.29 -16.69
C ALA A 173 11.05 -35.04 -16.51
N GLY A 174 11.76 -34.83 -15.40
CA GLY A 174 12.97 -35.57 -15.03
C GLY A 174 12.68 -37.00 -14.57
N LEU A 175 11.54 -37.26 -13.95
CA LEU A 175 11.12 -38.60 -13.53
C LEU A 175 10.75 -39.51 -14.74
N GLY A 176 10.17 -38.92 -15.80
CA GLY A 176 9.80 -39.67 -17.02
C GLY A 176 11.00 -40.05 -17.92
N LYS A 177 12.22 -39.64 -17.58
CA LYS A 177 13.44 -39.97 -18.31
C LYS A 177 14.33 -41.04 -17.63
N ARG A 178 13.89 -41.60 -16.50
CA ARG A 178 14.49 -42.73 -15.83
C ARG A 178 13.63 -43.98 -16.08
#